data_d26855a2c3c69a81b99799313a392bd9
#
_entry.id   d26855a2c3c69a81b99799313a392bd9
#
_cell.length_a   1.000
_cell.length_b   1.000
_cell.length_c   1.000
_cell.angle_alpha   90.00
_cell.angle_beta   90.00
_cell.angle_gamma   90.00
#
_symmetry.space_group_name_H-M   'P 1'
#
loop_
_entity.id
_entity.type
_entity.pdbx_description
1 polymer ?
#
loop_
_entity_poly.entity_id
_entity_poly.type
_entity_poly.pdbx_seq_one_letter_code
_entity_poly.pdbx_strand_id
1 'polypeptide(L)'
;MKTLIALLAFGFTSIPLLAQSAGQQAEAFYQKGVAAEKAGNPGDALNAYKEALNLYPEHANARYRAGQVKINASSIKAGATETKIGAVVIPVYQIEDATVSEAIELLSISMDKATEGEIAPNFVIEDPKGKLAATRISMQLKNIPVKAVLEYIHSQANTKARFDEHAVVILAR
;
A
#
# COMPACT_ATOMS: atom_id res chain seq x y z
N MET A 1 -43.61 -61.54 -18.14
CA MET A 1 -43.28 -60.22 -17.68
C MET A 1 -41.76 -60.07 -17.83
N LYS A 2 -41.32 -59.28 -18.84
CA LYS A 2 -39.89 -59.06 -19.13
C LYS A 2 -39.53 -57.68 -18.62
N THR A 3 -38.71 -57.60 -17.55
CA THR A 3 -38.18 -56.36 -17.00
C THR A 3 -36.95 -55.94 -17.75
N LEU A 4 -37.05 -54.81 -18.45
CA LEU A 4 -35.89 -54.14 -19.11
C LEU A 4 -35.15 -53.30 -18.06
N ILE A 5 -33.88 -53.63 -17.81
CA ILE A 5 -32.97 -52.81 -16.98
C ILE A 5 -32.23 -51.90 -17.95
N ALA A 6 -32.51 -50.60 -17.90
CA ALA A 6 -31.79 -49.58 -18.63
C ALA A 6 -30.54 -49.19 -17.85
N LEU A 7 -29.36 -49.50 -18.38
CA LEU A 7 -28.06 -49.07 -17.88
C LEU A 7 -27.78 -47.61 -18.33
N LEU A 8 -27.88 -46.66 -17.40
CA LEU A 8 -27.46 -45.29 -17.60
C LEU A 8 -25.92 -45.21 -17.50
N ALA A 9 -25.23 -45.14 -18.66
CA ALA A 9 -23.81 -44.85 -18.71
C ALA A 9 -23.56 -43.38 -18.39
N PHE A 10 -23.08 -43.08 -17.20
CA PHE A 10 -22.55 -41.75 -16.85
C PHE A 10 -21.21 -41.57 -17.57
N GLY A 11 -21.24 -40.80 -18.68
CA GLY A 11 -20.03 -40.37 -19.35
C GLY A 11 -19.29 -39.34 -18.50
N PHE A 12 -18.18 -39.76 -17.88
CA PHE A 12 -17.20 -38.83 -17.30
C PHE A 12 -16.55 -38.06 -18.44
N THR A 13 -17.03 -36.84 -18.71
CA THR A 13 -16.30 -35.88 -19.54
C THR A 13 -15.13 -35.36 -18.70
N SER A 14 -13.97 -35.96 -18.88
CA SER A 14 -12.70 -35.42 -18.38
C SER A 14 -12.47 -34.07 -19.09
N ILE A 15 -12.68 -32.97 -18.33
CA ILE A 15 -12.30 -31.62 -18.76
C ILE A 15 -10.75 -31.67 -18.86
N PRO A 16 -10.15 -31.42 -20.05
CA PRO A 16 -8.70 -31.37 -20.13
C PRO A 16 -8.23 -30.17 -19.29
N LEU A 17 -7.51 -30.44 -18.21
CA LEU A 17 -6.79 -29.42 -17.48
C LEU A 17 -5.74 -28.84 -18.44
N LEU A 18 -6.06 -27.70 -19.08
CA LEU A 18 -5.16 -27.03 -20.00
C LEU A 18 -3.89 -26.67 -19.23
N ALA A 19 -2.83 -27.40 -19.48
CA ALA A 19 -1.51 -27.09 -18.94
C ALA A 19 -1.12 -25.67 -19.43
N GLN A 20 -0.97 -24.74 -18.51
CA GLN A 20 -0.53 -23.40 -18.84
C GLN A 20 0.86 -23.46 -19.49
N SER A 21 1.06 -22.72 -20.59
CA SER A 21 2.38 -22.59 -21.19
C SER A 21 3.38 -21.95 -20.21
N ALA A 22 4.68 -22.23 -20.38
CA ALA A 22 5.72 -21.62 -19.56
C ALA A 22 5.63 -20.09 -19.55
N GLY A 23 5.26 -19.48 -20.69
CA GLY A 23 5.04 -18.04 -20.77
C GLY A 23 3.84 -17.55 -19.94
N GLN A 24 2.74 -18.30 -19.92
CA GLN A 24 1.57 -17.95 -19.08
C GLN A 24 1.88 -18.08 -17.58
N GLN A 25 2.63 -19.11 -17.19
CA GLN A 25 3.08 -19.27 -15.82
C GLN A 25 4.06 -18.18 -15.42
N ALA A 26 5.00 -17.81 -16.30
CA ALA A 26 5.91 -16.70 -16.08
C ALA A 26 5.18 -15.36 -15.90
N GLU A 27 4.14 -15.10 -16.72
CA GLU A 27 3.30 -13.91 -16.56
C GLU A 27 2.56 -13.91 -15.21
N ALA A 28 2.06 -15.06 -14.75
CA ALA A 28 1.41 -15.16 -13.44
C ALA A 28 2.38 -14.83 -12.30
N PHE A 29 3.63 -15.30 -12.36
CA PHE A 29 4.66 -14.91 -11.39
C PHE A 29 5.06 -13.44 -11.51
N TYR A 30 5.14 -12.90 -12.71
CA TYR A 30 5.36 -11.47 -12.91
C TYR A 30 4.27 -10.63 -12.24
N GLN A 31 3.00 -10.98 -12.41
CA GLN A 31 1.89 -10.29 -11.76
C GLN A 31 1.92 -10.42 -10.21
N LYS A 32 2.34 -11.57 -9.69
CA LYS A 32 2.61 -11.72 -8.24
C LYS A 32 3.69 -10.75 -7.76
N GLY A 33 4.75 -10.57 -8.53
CA GLY A 33 5.80 -9.61 -8.21
C GLY A 33 5.28 -8.17 -8.18
N VAL A 34 4.45 -7.79 -9.16
CA VAL A 34 3.81 -6.46 -9.20
C VAL A 34 2.89 -6.24 -7.99
N ALA A 35 2.12 -7.26 -7.60
CA ALA A 35 1.27 -7.19 -6.42
C ALA A 35 2.10 -7.04 -5.13
N ALA A 36 3.21 -7.77 -5.01
CA ALA A 36 4.12 -7.67 -3.86
C ALA A 36 4.79 -6.28 -3.77
N GLU A 37 5.19 -5.67 -4.91
CA GLU A 37 5.67 -4.27 -4.91
C GLU A 37 4.61 -3.31 -4.36
N LYS A 38 3.37 -3.42 -4.84
CA LYS A 38 2.26 -2.58 -4.36
C LYS A 38 1.98 -2.77 -2.88
N ALA A 39 2.17 -3.99 -2.38
CA ALA A 39 2.03 -4.32 -0.96
C ALA A 39 3.23 -3.89 -0.10
N GLY A 40 4.29 -3.32 -0.69
CA GLY A 40 5.49 -2.91 0.04
C GLY A 40 6.44 -4.04 0.41
N ASN A 41 6.37 -5.16 -0.28
CA ASN A 41 7.18 -6.36 -0.04
C ASN A 41 8.23 -6.57 -1.14
N PRO A 42 9.34 -5.81 -1.17
CA PRO A 42 10.34 -5.90 -2.23
C PRO A 42 11.04 -7.27 -2.29
N GLY A 43 11.15 -7.98 -1.16
CA GLY A 43 11.71 -9.33 -1.11
C GLY A 43 10.85 -10.33 -1.89
N ASP A 44 9.55 -10.35 -1.63
CA ASP A 44 8.61 -11.24 -2.31
C ASP A 44 8.47 -10.86 -3.80
N ALA A 45 8.48 -9.57 -4.11
CA ALA A 45 8.48 -9.08 -5.47
C ALA A 45 9.70 -9.61 -6.26
N LEU A 46 10.90 -9.48 -5.69
CA LEU A 46 12.12 -9.97 -6.31
C LEU A 46 12.11 -11.49 -6.53
N ASN A 47 11.61 -12.25 -5.55
CA ASN A 47 11.48 -13.70 -5.67
C ASN A 47 10.50 -14.07 -6.79
N ALA A 48 9.34 -13.43 -6.84
CA ALA A 48 8.35 -13.67 -7.88
C ALA A 48 8.89 -13.35 -9.29
N TYR A 49 9.62 -12.25 -9.46
CA TYR A 49 10.26 -11.93 -10.75
C TYR A 49 11.34 -12.93 -11.13
N LYS A 50 12.11 -13.46 -10.18
CA LYS A 50 13.07 -14.53 -10.44
C LYS A 50 12.38 -15.81 -10.93
N GLU A 51 11.25 -16.20 -10.31
CA GLU A 51 10.47 -17.35 -10.75
C GLU A 51 9.92 -17.14 -12.17
N ALA A 52 9.44 -15.93 -12.49
CA ALA A 52 9.03 -15.60 -13.84
C ALA A 52 10.19 -15.79 -14.86
N LEU A 53 11.39 -15.35 -14.50
CA LEU A 53 12.59 -15.47 -15.33
C LEU A 53 13.13 -16.90 -15.44
N ASN A 54 12.94 -17.73 -14.41
CA ASN A 54 13.28 -19.15 -14.45
C ASN A 54 12.42 -19.90 -15.47
N LEU A 55 11.12 -19.54 -15.57
CA LEU A 55 10.18 -20.15 -16.51
C LEU A 55 10.31 -19.56 -17.92
N TYR A 56 10.58 -18.28 -18.05
CA TYR A 56 10.75 -17.58 -19.31
C TYR A 56 11.87 -16.53 -19.19
N PRO A 57 13.12 -16.93 -19.51
CA PRO A 57 14.30 -16.04 -19.37
C PRO A 57 14.23 -14.76 -20.17
N GLU A 58 13.49 -14.74 -21.28
CA GLU A 58 13.30 -13.57 -22.16
C GLU A 58 12.17 -12.63 -21.70
N HIS A 59 11.61 -12.81 -20.50
CA HIS A 59 10.56 -11.95 -19.96
C HIS A 59 11.11 -10.56 -19.61
N ALA A 60 11.09 -9.65 -20.56
CA ALA A 60 11.73 -8.32 -20.46
C ALA A 60 11.25 -7.51 -19.25
N ASN A 61 9.94 -7.51 -18.98
CA ASN A 61 9.36 -6.78 -17.85
C ASN A 61 9.81 -7.33 -16.50
N ALA A 62 9.88 -8.66 -16.35
CA ALA A 62 10.35 -9.28 -15.11
C ALA A 62 11.84 -8.98 -14.86
N ARG A 63 12.65 -9.01 -15.90
CA ARG A 63 14.09 -8.67 -15.84
C ARG A 63 14.29 -7.22 -15.40
N TYR A 64 13.57 -6.28 -16.02
CA TYR A 64 13.63 -4.87 -15.69
C TYR A 64 13.19 -4.63 -14.24
N ARG A 65 12.01 -5.14 -13.86
CA ARG A 65 11.46 -4.98 -12.49
C ARG A 65 12.35 -5.59 -11.43
N ALA A 66 12.90 -6.77 -11.65
CA ALA A 66 13.84 -7.40 -10.71
C ALA A 66 15.08 -6.52 -10.43
N GLY A 67 15.56 -5.80 -11.44
CA GLY A 67 16.62 -4.80 -11.30
C GLY A 67 16.16 -3.59 -10.47
N GLN A 68 14.99 -3.04 -10.79
CA GLN A 68 14.43 -1.86 -10.11
C GLN A 68 14.14 -2.12 -8.63
N VAL A 69 13.58 -3.27 -8.30
CA VAL A 69 13.26 -3.63 -6.90
C VAL A 69 14.50 -3.63 -6.00
N LYS A 70 15.65 -4.10 -6.51
CA LYS A 70 16.91 -4.09 -5.74
C LYS A 70 17.38 -2.68 -5.38
N ILE A 71 17.16 -1.72 -6.29
CA ILE A 71 17.61 -0.34 -6.12
C ILE A 71 16.61 0.45 -5.27
N ASN A 72 15.31 0.18 -5.44
CA ASN A 72 14.22 1.00 -4.90
C ASN A 72 13.49 0.34 -3.72
N ALA A 73 14.10 -0.63 -3.03
CA ALA A 73 13.45 -1.39 -1.96
C ALA A 73 12.85 -0.50 -0.86
N SER A 74 13.57 0.53 -0.42
CA SER A 74 13.08 1.49 0.58
C SER A 74 11.91 2.34 0.05
N SER A 75 11.99 2.79 -1.19
CA SER A 75 10.91 3.58 -1.81
C SER A 75 9.64 2.74 -2.02
N ILE A 76 9.77 1.44 -2.31
CA ILE A 76 8.64 0.52 -2.42
C ILE A 76 7.92 0.41 -1.08
N LYS A 77 8.66 0.23 0.02
CA LYS A 77 8.11 0.17 1.38
C LYS A 77 7.46 1.49 1.78
N ALA A 78 8.14 2.61 1.55
CA ALA A 78 7.62 3.95 1.84
C ALA A 78 6.32 4.25 1.08
N GLY A 79 6.24 3.92 -0.21
CA GLY A 79 5.03 4.12 -1.02
C GLY A 79 3.84 3.26 -0.56
N ALA A 80 4.09 2.03 -0.11
CA ALA A 80 3.05 1.20 0.48
C ALA A 80 2.56 1.76 1.83
N THR A 81 3.49 2.26 2.66
CA THR A 81 3.17 2.94 3.92
C THR A 81 2.32 4.18 3.66
N GLU A 82 2.70 5.03 2.69
CA GLU A 82 1.91 6.19 2.28
C GLU A 82 0.49 5.80 1.84
N THR A 83 0.38 4.76 1.02
CA THR A 83 -0.92 4.27 0.54
C THR A 83 -1.79 3.76 1.68
N LYS A 84 -1.22 2.93 2.57
CA LYS A 84 -1.93 2.34 3.71
C LYS A 84 -2.40 3.42 4.69
N ILE A 85 -1.53 4.34 5.08
CA ILE A 85 -1.83 5.44 6.00
C ILE A 85 -2.82 6.40 5.36
N GLY A 86 -2.57 6.81 4.12
CA GLY A 86 -3.38 7.80 3.42
C GLY A 86 -4.83 7.38 3.15
N ALA A 87 -5.08 6.06 3.06
CA ALA A 87 -6.40 5.50 2.82
C ALA A 87 -7.29 5.42 4.08
N VAL A 88 -6.72 5.56 5.28
CA VAL A 88 -7.50 5.56 6.53
C VAL A 88 -8.49 6.71 6.52
N VAL A 89 -9.77 6.44 6.76
CA VAL A 89 -10.83 7.45 6.82
C VAL A 89 -11.07 7.86 8.26
N ILE A 90 -10.93 9.16 8.53
CA ILE A 90 -11.22 9.75 9.84
C ILE A 90 -12.67 10.25 9.87
N PRO A 91 -13.53 9.76 10.78
CA PRO A 91 -14.93 10.17 10.85
C PRO A 91 -15.10 11.66 11.14
N VAL A 92 -14.33 12.18 12.11
CA VAL A 92 -14.32 13.58 12.49
C VAL A 92 -12.89 13.99 12.85
N TYR A 93 -12.42 15.07 12.24
CA TYR A 93 -11.17 15.71 12.56
C TYR A 93 -11.40 17.21 12.74
N GLN A 94 -11.26 17.72 13.96
CA GLN A 94 -11.53 19.11 14.29
C GLN A 94 -10.44 19.66 15.19
N ILE A 95 -9.84 20.75 14.73
CA ILE A 95 -8.85 21.54 15.49
C ILE A 95 -9.15 23.03 15.32
N GLU A 96 -8.86 23.80 16.36
CA GLU A 96 -9.03 25.24 16.40
C GLU A 96 -7.81 25.85 17.08
N ASP A 97 -7.16 26.79 16.41
CA ASP A 97 -5.95 27.49 16.87
C ASP A 97 -4.85 26.55 17.44
N ALA A 98 -4.69 25.38 16.79
CA ALA A 98 -3.74 24.37 17.22
C ALA A 98 -2.38 24.53 16.51
N THR A 99 -1.31 24.16 17.17
CA THR A 99 0.01 24.01 16.54
C THR A 99 0.04 22.83 15.58
N VAL A 100 1.03 22.77 14.71
CA VAL A 100 1.24 21.62 13.81
C VAL A 100 1.47 20.34 14.63
N SER A 101 2.19 20.42 15.77
CA SER A 101 2.42 19.29 16.66
C SER A 101 1.10 18.72 17.21
N GLU A 102 0.25 19.58 17.76
CA GLU A 102 -1.05 19.19 18.31
C GLU A 102 -1.96 18.60 17.22
N ALA A 103 -1.91 19.18 16.02
CA ALA A 103 -2.66 18.65 14.88
C ALA A 103 -2.20 17.24 14.49
N ILE A 104 -0.91 17.00 14.39
CA ILE A 104 -0.36 15.69 14.05
C ILE A 104 -0.61 14.66 15.16
N GLU A 105 -0.51 15.07 16.42
CA GLU A 105 -0.85 14.21 17.57
C GLU A 105 -2.33 13.78 17.54
N LEU A 106 -3.25 14.73 17.33
CA LEU A 106 -4.67 14.41 17.19
C LEU A 106 -4.94 13.51 15.98
N LEU A 107 -4.22 13.72 14.86
CA LEU A 107 -4.33 12.85 13.70
C LEU A 107 -3.92 11.42 14.03
N SER A 108 -2.80 11.24 14.75
CA SER A 108 -2.32 9.94 15.21
C SER A 108 -3.38 9.23 16.09
N ILE A 109 -3.92 9.94 17.10
CA ILE A 109 -4.98 9.41 17.98
C ILE A 109 -6.23 9.05 17.17
N SER A 110 -6.61 9.91 16.21
CA SER A 110 -7.80 9.67 15.38
C SER A 110 -7.64 8.47 14.47
N MET A 111 -6.43 8.22 13.96
CA MET A 111 -6.10 7.04 13.16
C MET A 111 -6.12 5.77 14.00
N ASP A 112 -5.47 5.78 15.15
CA ASP A 112 -5.46 4.65 16.10
C ASP A 112 -6.89 4.22 16.43
N LYS A 113 -7.74 5.18 16.76
CA LYS A 113 -9.16 4.93 17.04
C LYS A 113 -9.94 4.42 15.82
N ALA A 114 -9.69 4.98 14.63
CA ALA A 114 -10.41 4.60 13.40
C ALA A 114 -10.01 3.21 12.89
N THR A 115 -8.83 2.73 13.26
CA THR A 115 -8.27 1.43 12.83
C THR A 115 -8.17 0.42 13.96
N GLU A 116 -8.72 0.71 15.14
CA GLU A 116 -8.65 -0.15 16.34
C GLU A 116 -7.20 -0.57 16.68
N GLY A 117 -6.25 0.34 16.46
CA GLY A 117 -4.82 0.10 16.69
C GLY A 117 -4.06 -0.61 15.57
N GLU A 118 -4.72 -0.99 14.48
CA GLU A 118 -4.03 -1.69 13.37
C GLU A 118 -3.02 -0.82 12.60
N ILE A 119 -3.25 0.50 12.58
CA ILE A 119 -2.41 1.47 11.89
C ILE A 119 -2.04 2.59 12.85
N ALA A 120 -0.88 2.48 13.47
CA ALA A 120 -0.31 3.47 14.38
C ALA A 120 1.02 4.01 13.80
N PRO A 121 0.96 5.00 12.89
CA PRO A 121 2.18 5.54 12.27
C PRO A 121 3.00 6.34 13.29
N ASN A 122 4.32 6.23 13.20
CA ASN A 122 5.23 7.09 13.93
C ASN A 122 5.38 8.41 13.18
N PHE A 123 4.78 9.49 13.69
CA PHE A 123 4.97 10.82 13.13
C PHE A 123 6.18 11.52 13.77
N VAL A 124 7.04 12.07 12.94
CA VAL A 124 8.22 12.83 13.36
C VAL A 124 8.13 14.24 12.76
N ILE A 125 8.32 15.26 13.57
CA ILE A 125 8.33 16.66 13.10
C ILE A 125 9.78 17.13 13.05
N GLU A 126 10.27 17.44 11.84
CA GLU A 126 11.56 18.07 11.61
C GLU A 126 11.37 19.58 11.40
N ASP A 127 11.62 20.35 12.45
CA ASP A 127 11.52 21.81 12.44
C ASP A 127 12.79 22.47 13.03
N PRO A 128 13.92 22.39 12.33
CA PRO A 128 15.20 22.89 12.83
C PRO A 128 15.24 24.41 13.05
N LYS A 129 14.26 25.14 12.51
CA LYS A 129 14.15 26.61 12.63
C LYS A 129 13.05 27.06 13.58
N GLY A 130 12.31 26.15 14.21
CA GLY A 130 11.22 26.45 15.13
C GLY A 130 10.00 27.15 14.50
N LYS A 131 9.86 27.10 13.17
CA LYS A 131 8.79 27.80 12.46
C LYS A 131 7.41 27.19 12.72
N LEU A 132 7.34 25.89 12.85
CA LEU A 132 6.09 25.15 13.01
C LEU A 132 5.49 25.32 14.42
N ALA A 133 6.34 25.56 15.42
CA ALA A 133 5.90 25.76 16.80
C ALA A 133 5.03 27.04 16.95
N ALA A 134 5.28 28.07 16.12
CA ALA A 134 4.51 29.32 16.12
C ALA A 134 3.33 29.30 15.12
N THR A 135 3.26 28.32 14.24
CA THR A 135 2.21 28.24 13.21
C THR A 135 0.94 27.66 13.81
N ARG A 136 -0.16 28.41 13.70
CA ARG A 136 -1.50 28.00 14.15
C ARG A 136 -2.36 27.61 12.97
N ILE A 137 -3.09 26.53 13.10
CA ILE A 137 -3.99 26.01 12.07
C ILE A 137 -5.36 25.67 12.66
N SER A 138 -6.39 25.82 11.85
CA SER A 138 -7.76 25.48 12.24
C SER A 138 -8.47 24.79 11.08
N MET A 139 -9.16 23.69 11.36
CA MET A 139 -9.97 22.99 10.38
C MET A 139 -11.04 22.11 11.04
N GLN A 140 -12.14 21.91 10.30
CA GLN A 140 -13.18 20.97 10.69
C GLN A 140 -13.53 20.10 9.48
N LEU A 141 -13.24 18.80 9.58
CA LEU A 141 -13.36 17.84 8.50
C LEU A 141 -14.17 16.62 8.98
N LYS A 142 -14.93 16.00 8.06
CA LYS A 142 -15.75 14.82 8.35
C LYS A 142 -15.60 13.79 7.24
N ASN A 143 -15.55 12.50 7.60
CA ASN A 143 -15.44 11.37 6.67
C ASN A 143 -14.32 11.58 5.64
N ILE A 144 -13.13 11.89 6.11
CA ILE A 144 -12.02 12.33 5.26
C ILE A 144 -10.85 11.36 5.32
N PRO A 145 -10.22 11.02 4.18
CA PRO A 145 -8.97 10.24 4.17
C PRO A 145 -7.83 11.02 4.84
N VAL A 146 -6.98 10.32 5.59
CA VAL A 146 -5.78 10.90 6.23
C VAL A 146 -4.90 11.66 5.23
N LYS A 147 -4.77 11.16 4.00
CA LYS A 147 -4.04 11.88 2.94
C LYS A 147 -4.55 13.31 2.77
N ALA A 148 -5.87 13.51 2.71
CA ALA A 148 -6.45 14.83 2.56
C ALA A 148 -6.29 15.68 3.84
N VAL A 149 -6.37 15.08 5.04
CA VAL A 149 -6.06 15.81 6.28
C VAL A 149 -4.63 16.35 6.25
N LEU A 150 -3.66 15.51 5.87
CA LEU A 150 -2.26 15.93 5.73
C LEU A 150 -2.10 17.04 4.68
N GLU A 151 -2.79 16.96 3.54
CA GLU A 151 -2.76 18.01 2.51
C GLU A 151 -3.27 19.37 3.04
N TYR A 152 -4.34 19.37 3.86
CA TYR A 152 -4.83 20.58 4.52
C TYR A 152 -3.82 21.14 5.54
N ILE A 153 -3.21 20.28 6.38
CA ILE A 153 -2.14 20.69 7.30
C ILE A 153 -0.97 21.28 6.51
N HIS A 154 -0.55 20.63 5.40
CA HIS A 154 0.55 21.11 4.57
C HIS A 154 0.27 22.45 3.92
N SER A 155 -0.96 22.68 3.46
CA SER A 155 -1.33 23.95 2.82
C SER A 155 -1.38 25.11 3.82
N GLN A 156 -1.88 24.90 5.05
CA GLN A 156 -1.99 25.94 6.06
C GLN A 156 -0.64 26.24 6.75
N ALA A 157 0.17 25.21 7.01
CA ALA A 157 1.42 25.34 7.75
C ALA A 157 2.67 25.40 6.85
N ASN A 158 2.52 25.39 5.52
CA ASN A 158 3.62 25.34 4.57
C ASN A 158 4.63 24.20 4.88
N THR A 159 4.10 23.02 5.06
CA THR A 159 4.86 21.79 5.35
C THR A 159 4.85 20.83 4.17
N LYS A 160 5.50 19.71 4.30
CA LYS A 160 5.40 18.52 3.44
C LYS A 160 5.59 17.26 4.28
N ALA A 161 5.05 16.14 3.83
CA ALA A 161 5.35 14.83 4.39
C ALA A 161 6.41 14.11 3.55
N ARG A 162 7.27 13.37 4.23
CA ARG A 162 8.12 12.32 3.66
C ARG A 162 7.74 11.02 4.34
N PHE A 163 7.39 10.02 3.54
CA PHE A 163 7.10 8.69 4.05
C PHE A 163 8.38 7.87 4.01
N ASP A 164 8.80 7.39 5.17
CA ASP A 164 9.91 6.47 5.33
C ASP A 164 9.37 5.06 5.70
N GLU A 165 10.21 4.05 5.77
CA GLU A 165 9.79 2.68 6.09
C GLU A 165 9.07 2.59 7.46
N HIS A 166 9.50 3.38 8.44
CA HIS A 166 9.04 3.30 9.84
C HIS A 166 8.47 4.61 10.39
N ALA A 167 8.42 5.67 9.60
CA ALA A 167 7.98 6.97 10.05
C ALA A 167 7.34 7.80 8.93
N VAL A 168 6.47 8.73 9.33
CA VAL A 168 5.98 9.82 8.50
C VAL A 168 6.62 11.10 9.03
N VAL A 169 7.52 11.67 8.24
CA VAL A 169 8.28 12.85 8.65
C VAL A 169 7.61 14.10 8.08
N ILE A 170 7.21 15.01 8.97
CA ILE A 170 6.64 16.31 8.63
C ILE A 170 7.75 17.35 8.63
N LEU A 171 7.97 17.99 7.48
CA LEU A 171 9.06 18.94 7.28
C LEU A 171 8.50 20.34 7.00
N ALA A 172 9.09 21.37 7.60
CA ALA A 172 8.88 22.75 7.19
C ALA A 172 9.46 23.00 5.78
N ARG A 173 8.74 23.79 4.96
CA ARG A 173 9.21 24.23 3.64
C ARG A 173 9.92 25.56 3.70
#